data_4ec3c4d2e4a1bb53f3f8f2bfe30739ec
#
_entry.id   4ec3c4d2e4a1bb53f3f8f2bfe30739ec
#
_cell.length_a   1.000
_cell.length_b   1.000
_cell.length_c   1.000
_cell.angle_alpha   90.00
_cell.angle_beta   90.00
_cell.angle_gamma   90.00
#
_symmetry.space_group_name_H-M   'P 1'
#
loop_
_entity.id
_entity.type
_entity.pdbx_description
1 polymer ?
#
loop_
_entity_poly.entity_id
_entity_poly.type
_entity_poly.pdbx_seq_one_letter_code
_entity_poly.pdbx_strand_id
1 'polypeptide(L)'
;QRQMCIRDREIAVAVKAGGSDPSTNSKLFDVIAKARANNMPNDNITRSIKKASGELGNINYEPMTYEGYGIGGSAVIVECLTDNKNRTAGEIRSYFDKMGGSLGTTNCVSFMFDRKGVIVGERDGKLSEEQIFDVAVEAGADDVTVEEEIFEVYTSVGDFNEVKNNLVQNGVNIISAEVEWLPQTMVTLNDEQLVKFRKMLDMFDDFDDVQNVYHNVDLPEEED
;
A
#
# COMPACT_ATOMS: atom_id res chain seq x y z
N GLN A 1 -13.93 -3.01 -9.01
CA GLN A 1 -13.67 -4.41 -9.37
C GLN A 1 -12.20 -4.79 -9.06
N ARG A 2 -11.22 -3.92 -9.38
CA ARG A 2 -9.79 -4.13 -9.12
C ARG A 2 -9.46 -4.22 -7.61
N GLN A 3 -9.94 -3.29 -6.79
CA GLN A 3 -9.72 -3.35 -5.33
C GLN A 3 -10.25 -4.65 -4.72
N MET A 4 -11.29 -5.23 -5.30
CA MET A 4 -11.83 -6.52 -4.88
C MET A 4 -10.85 -7.66 -5.20
N CYS A 5 -10.20 -7.65 -6.38
CA CYS A 5 -9.17 -8.63 -6.75
C CYS A 5 -7.93 -8.52 -5.85
N ILE A 6 -7.51 -7.31 -5.52
CA ILE A 6 -6.41 -7.04 -4.59
C ILE A 6 -6.72 -7.64 -3.22
N ARG A 7 -7.90 -7.34 -2.66
CA ARG A 7 -8.30 -7.85 -1.34
C ARG A 7 -8.50 -9.38 -1.32
N ASP A 8 -8.99 -9.98 -2.40
CA ASP A 8 -9.06 -11.45 -2.52
C ASP A 8 -7.69 -12.11 -2.35
N ARG A 9 -6.65 -11.54 -2.94
CA ARG A 9 -5.27 -12.05 -2.85
C ARG A 9 -4.69 -11.86 -1.46
N GLU A 10 -4.90 -10.69 -0.85
CA GLU A 10 -4.45 -10.42 0.52
C GLU A 10 -5.12 -11.38 1.53
N ILE A 11 -6.43 -11.62 1.39
CA ILE A 11 -7.15 -12.62 2.19
C ILE A 11 -6.53 -14.00 2.02
N ALA A 12 -6.23 -14.41 0.80
CA ALA A 12 -5.64 -15.72 0.52
C ALA A 12 -4.26 -15.88 1.19
N VAL A 13 -3.42 -14.85 1.15
CA VAL A 13 -2.11 -14.86 1.82
C VAL A 13 -2.27 -14.89 3.34
N ALA A 14 -3.17 -14.09 3.90
CA ALA A 14 -3.41 -14.04 5.33
C ALA A 14 -3.92 -15.40 5.87
N VAL A 15 -4.87 -16.04 5.16
CA VAL A 15 -5.40 -17.36 5.52
C VAL A 15 -4.30 -18.43 5.50
N LYS A 16 -3.43 -18.41 4.49
CA LYS A 16 -2.31 -19.38 4.40
C LYS A 16 -1.27 -19.20 5.49
N ALA A 17 -1.06 -17.96 5.93
CA ALA A 17 -0.07 -17.65 6.96
C ALA A 17 -0.54 -17.99 8.38
N GLY A 18 -1.83 -17.83 8.69
CA GLY A 18 -2.34 -17.95 10.07
C GLY A 18 -3.67 -18.67 10.25
N GLY A 19 -4.19 -19.33 9.18
CA GLY A 19 -5.47 -20.04 9.22
C GLY A 19 -6.68 -19.17 8.86
N SER A 20 -7.83 -19.82 8.69
CA SER A 20 -9.07 -19.22 8.18
C SER A 20 -9.94 -18.55 9.25
N ASP A 21 -9.53 -18.60 10.52
CA ASP A 21 -10.30 -18.00 11.64
C ASP A 21 -9.75 -16.61 11.98
N PRO A 22 -10.53 -15.53 11.70
CA PRO A 22 -10.10 -14.17 12.02
C PRO A 22 -9.88 -13.90 13.51
N SER A 23 -10.48 -14.69 14.41
CA SER A 23 -10.31 -14.52 15.86
C SER A 23 -8.92 -14.92 16.35
N THR A 24 -8.25 -15.80 15.61
CA THR A 24 -6.90 -16.31 15.90
C THR A 24 -5.84 -15.81 14.94
N ASN A 25 -6.24 -15.16 13.84
CA ASN A 25 -5.38 -14.65 12.78
C ASN A 25 -5.55 -13.13 12.67
N SER A 26 -4.70 -12.37 13.37
CA SER A 26 -4.75 -10.90 13.38
C SER A 26 -4.57 -10.28 11.99
N LYS A 27 -3.69 -10.86 11.16
CA LYS A 27 -3.49 -10.41 9.80
C LYS A 27 -4.75 -10.57 8.94
N LEU A 28 -5.45 -11.69 9.09
CA LEU A 28 -6.72 -11.92 8.40
C LEU A 28 -7.80 -10.95 8.89
N PHE A 29 -7.84 -10.69 10.20
CA PHE A 29 -8.76 -9.70 10.77
C PHE A 29 -8.57 -8.32 10.17
N ASP A 30 -7.32 -7.84 10.09
CA ASP A 30 -6.98 -6.53 9.50
C ASP A 30 -7.35 -6.46 8.01
N VAL A 31 -7.04 -7.51 7.24
CA VAL A 31 -7.39 -7.57 5.81
C VAL A 31 -8.91 -7.57 5.60
N ILE A 32 -9.66 -8.27 6.45
CA ILE A 32 -11.13 -8.25 6.40
C ILE A 32 -11.67 -6.86 6.72
N ALA A 33 -11.10 -6.16 7.71
CA ALA A 33 -11.50 -4.79 8.03
C ALA A 33 -11.25 -3.84 6.84
N LYS A 34 -10.09 -3.92 6.20
CA LYS A 34 -9.78 -3.18 4.96
C LYS A 34 -10.71 -3.52 3.81
N ALA A 35 -11.03 -4.80 3.61
CA ALA A 35 -11.95 -5.25 2.57
C ALA A 35 -13.36 -4.65 2.76
N ARG A 36 -13.85 -4.61 3.99
CA ARG A 36 -15.13 -3.98 4.33
C ARG A 36 -15.11 -2.47 4.13
N ALA A 37 -14.03 -1.79 4.52
CA ALA A 37 -13.85 -0.36 4.29
C ALA A 37 -13.87 0.00 2.78
N ASN A 38 -13.40 -0.92 1.93
CA ASN A 38 -13.48 -0.81 0.47
C ASN A 38 -14.77 -1.39 -0.15
N ASN A 39 -15.85 -1.49 0.64
CA ASN A 39 -17.17 -1.96 0.20
C ASN A 39 -17.18 -3.38 -0.40
N MET A 40 -16.28 -4.26 -0.01
CA MET A 40 -16.31 -5.66 -0.43
C MET A 40 -17.46 -6.40 0.26
N PRO A 41 -18.39 -7.05 -0.49
CA PRO A 41 -19.49 -7.79 0.11
C PRO A 41 -19.01 -8.94 1.02
N ASN A 42 -19.67 -9.14 2.15
CA ASN A 42 -19.31 -10.19 3.11
C ASN A 42 -19.31 -11.60 2.48
N ASP A 43 -20.19 -11.85 1.50
CA ASP A 43 -20.23 -13.14 0.78
C ASP A 43 -18.95 -13.37 -0.03
N ASN A 44 -18.38 -12.31 -0.61
CA ASN A 44 -17.12 -12.38 -1.33
C ASN A 44 -15.95 -12.63 -0.37
N ILE A 45 -15.91 -11.92 0.77
CA ILE A 45 -14.92 -12.15 1.83
C ILE A 45 -14.96 -13.62 2.29
N THR A 46 -16.15 -14.13 2.60
CA THR A 46 -16.33 -15.53 3.03
C THR A 46 -15.89 -16.52 1.96
N ARG A 47 -16.20 -16.24 0.69
CA ARG A 47 -15.79 -17.07 -0.46
C ARG A 47 -14.28 -17.10 -0.63
N SER A 48 -13.62 -15.94 -0.48
CA SER A 48 -12.16 -15.83 -0.59
C SER A 48 -11.45 -16.59 0.53
N ILE A 49 -11.96 -16.52 1.76
CA ILE A 49 -11.45 -17.30 2.90
C ILE A 49 -11.59 -18.81 2.62
N LYS A 50 -12.76 -19.29 2.18
CA LYS A 50 -13.00 -20.70 1.84
C LYS A 50 -12.13 -21.19 0.69
N LYS A 51 -11.94 -20.36 -0.34
CA LYS A 51 -11.05 -20.65 -1.45
C LYS A 51 -9.60 -20.80 -0.99
N ALA A 52 -9.16 -19.91 -0.11
CA ALA A 52 -7.80 -19.89 0.43
C ALA A 52 -7.53 -21.06 1.41
N SER A 53 -8.54 -21.51 2.16
CA SER A 53 -8.44 -22.68 3.05
C SER A 53 -8.36 -24.03 2.32
N GLY A 54 -8.49 -24.03 0.99
CA GLY A 54 -8.42 -25.23 0.16
C GLY A 54 -9.77 -25.89 -0.15
N GLU A 55 -10.87 -25.36 0.36
CA GLU A 55 -12.21 -25.91 0.12
C GLU A 55 -12.68 -25.73 -1.35
N LEU A 56 -12.15 -24.71 -2.05
CA LEU A 56 -12.55 -24.35 -3.42
C LEU A 56 -11.39 -24.36 -4.43
N GLY A 57 -10.26 -24.97 -4.10
CA GLY A 57 -9.06 -25.01 -4.94
C GLY A 57 -7.87 -24.30 -4.32
N ASN A 58 -6.66 -24.62 -4.79
CA ASN A 58 -5.42 -24.17 -4.14
C ASN A 58 -4.66 -23.21 -5.07
N ILE A 59 -4.97 -21.90 -4.99
CA ILE A 59 -4.17 -20.86 -5.64
C ILE A 59 -3.16 -20.35 -4.61
N ASN A 60 -1.88 -20.31 -4.98
CA ASN A 60 -0.81 -19.81 -4.13
C ASN A 60 -0.33 -18.47 -4.65
N TYR A 61 -0.64 -17.40 -3.93
CA TYR A 61 -0.09 -16.07 -4.20
C TYR A 61 1.19 -15.86 -3.43
N GLU A 62 2.20 -15.32 -4.11
CA GLU A 62 3.49 -14.96 -3.52
C GLU A 62 3.72 -13.45 -3.68
N PRO A 63 4.20 -12.76 -2.62
CA PRO A 63 4.57 -11.36 -2.72
C PRO A 63 5.87 -11.21 -3.53
N MET A 64 5.89 -10.23 -4.41
CA MET A 64 7.05 -9.86 -5.22
C MET A 64 7.19 -8.35 -5.23
N THR A 65 8.42 -7.86 -5.09
CA THR A 65 8.75 -6.44 -5.23
C THR A 65 9.65 -6.25 -6.44
N TYR A 66 9.25 -5.36 -7.33
CA TYR A 66 10.00 -4.98 -8.51
C TYR A 66 10.46 -3.54 -8.36
N GLU A 67 11.70 -3.29 -8.75
CA GLU A 67 12.33 -1.98 -8.65
C GLU A 67 12.90 -1.57 -10.00
N GLY A 68 12.77 -0.30 -10.35
CA GLY A 68 13.28 0.18 -11.61
C GLY A 68 13.33 1.70 -11.69
N TYR A 69 13.99 2.16 -12.75
CA TYR A 69 14.02 3.57 -13.11
C TYR A 69 12.96 3.83 -14.17
N GLY A 70 12.08 4.79 -13.90
CA GLY A 70 11.13 5.31 -14.88
C GLY A 70 11.75 6.40 -15.74
N ILE A 71 10.93 7.02 -16.58
CA ILE A 71 11.36 8.14 -17.44
C ILE A 71 11.93 9.29 -16.59
N GLY A 72 12.92 9.99 -17.13
CA GLY A 72 13.58 11.12 -16.44
C GLY A 72 14.42 10.72 -15.23
N GLY A 73 14.74 9.43 -15.06
CA GLY A 73 15.51 8.93 -13.93
C GLY A 73 14.70 8.81 -12.64
N SER A 74 13.37 8.82 -12.74
CA SER A 74 12.49 8.59 -11.60
C SER A 74 12.69 7.20 -11.01
N ALA A 75 12.59 7.05 -9.70
CA ALA A 75 12.65 5.79 -9.01
C ALA A 75 11.24 5.24 -8.79
N VAL A 76 11.03 3.95 -9.08
CA VAL A 76 9.73 3.29 -8.97
C VAL A 76 9.87 1.94 -8.28
N ILE A 77 9.03 1.70 -7.26
CA ILE A 77 8.88 0.41 -6.57
C ILE A 77 7.46 -0.10 -6.83
N VAL A 78 7.35 -1.35 -7.29
CA VAL A 78 6.06 -1.99 -7.58
C VAL A 78 5.92 -3.23 -6.71
N GLU A 79 4.98 -3.21 -5.79
CA GLU A 79 4.64 -4.38 -4.97
C GLU A 79 3.53 -5.19 -5.65
N CYS A 80 3.77 -6.46 -5.84
CA CYS A 80 2.87 -7.39 -6.51
C CYS A 80 2.54 -8.58 -5.63
N LEU A 81 1.36 -9.15 -5.89
CA LEU A 81 0.92 -10.41 -5.31
C LEU A 81 0.47 -11.33 -6.45
N THR A 82 1.27 -12.36 -6.75
CA THR A 82 1.12 -13.14 -7.98
C THR A 82 1.10 -14.64 -7.73
N ASP A 83 0.36 -15.35 -8.55
CA ASP A 83 0.39 -16.81 -8.69
C ASP A 83 1.37 -17.28 -9.78
N ASN A 84 1.94 -16.33 -10.57
CA ASN A 84 2.87 -16.62 -11.65
C ASN A 84 3.95 -15.55 -11.81
N LYS A 85 5.09 -15.75 -11.14
CA LYS A 85 6.23 -14.81 -11.13
C LYS A 85 6.76 -14.45 -12.51
N ASN A 86 6.79 -15.43 -13.44
CA ASN A 86 7.33 -15.21 -14.79
C ASN A 86 6.43 -14.31 -15.62
N ARG A 87 5.11 -14.50 -15.54
CA ARG A 87 4.13 -13.62 -16.17
C ARG A 87 4.29 -12.20 -15.64
N THR A 88 4.24 -12.05 -14.32
CA THR A 88 4.31 -10.73 -13.68
C THR A 88 5.62 -10.00 -14.01
N ALA A 89 6.76 -10.68 -13.91
CA ALA A 89 8.05 -10.08 -14.26
C ALA A 89 8.12 -9.62 -15.73
N GLY A 90 7.53 -10.39 -16.64
CA GLY A 90 7.45 -10.04 -18.07
C GLY A 90 6.61 -8.79 -18.33
N GLU A 91 5.42 -8.71 -17.71
CA GLU A 91 4.52 -7.57 -17.82
C GLU A 91 5.12 -6.30 -17.21
N ILE A 92 5.61 -6.38 -15.97
CA ILE A 92 6.24 -5.23 -15.30
C ILE A 92 7.42 -4.70 -16.13
N ARG A 93 8.30 -5.57 -16.63
CA ARG A 93 9.40 -5.15 -17.51
C ARG A 93 8.89 -4.46 -18.77
N SER A 94 7.87 -5.02 -19.41
CA SER A 94 7.27 -4.45 -20.62
C SER A 94 6.71 -3.04 -20.37
N TYR A 95 6.14 -2.78 -19.19
CA TYR A 95 5.59 -1.47 -18.85
C TYR A 95 6.69 -0.43 -18.65
N PHE A 96 7.76 -0.77 -17.94
CA PHE A 96 8.94 0.10 -17.84
C PHE A 96 9.52 0.41 -19.21
N ASP A 97 9.80 -0.61 -20.04
CA ASP A 97 10.43 -0.45 -21.35
C ASP A 97 9.59 0.40 -22.32
N LYS A 98 8.27 0.19 -22.36
CA LYS A 98 7.34 0.94 -23.22
C LYS A 98 7.28 2.44 -22.87
N MET A 99 7.46 2.78 -21.59
CA MET A 99 7.34 4.16 -21.11
C MET A 99 8.70 4.85 -20.96
N GLY A 100 9.76 4.27 -21.50
CA GLY A 100 11.10 4.87 -21.52
C GLY A 100 11.88 4.73 -20.22
N GLY A 101 11.48 3.76 -19.39
CA GLY A 101 12.19 3.36 -18.19
C GLY A 101 12.96 2.04 -18.37
N SER A 102 13.36 1.44 -17.27
CA SER A 102 14.10 0.18 -17.23
C SER A 102 13.86 -0.53 -15.90
N LEU A 103 13.41 -1.78 -15.95
CA LEU A 103 13.35 -2.62 -14.77
C LEU A 103 14.76 -2.98 -14.30
N GLY A 104 15.06 -2.70 -13.04
CA GLY A 104 16.36 -2.97 -12.42
C GLY A 104 16.42 -4.29 -11.66
N THR A 105 17.50 -4.44 -10.91
CA THR A 105 17.67 -5.53 -9.95
C THR A 105 17.12 -5.14 -8.58
N THR A 106 16.91 -6.11 -7.71
CA THR A 106 16.51 -5.86 -6.32
C THR A 106 17.46 -4.87 -5.63
N ASN A 107 16.90 -3.94 -4.88
CA ASN A 107 17.59 -2.85 -4.18
C ASN A 107 18.27 -1.82 -5.10
N CYS A 108 17.84 -1.70 -6.36
CA CYS A 108 18.41 -0.68 -7.25
C CYS A 108 17.89 0.73 -6.98
N VAL A 109 16.69 0.89 -6.41
CA VAL A 109 16.09 2.18 -6.05
C VAL A 109 15.56 2.26 -4.62
N SER A 110 15.41 1.15 -3.91
CA SER A 110 14.85 1.12 -2.54
C SER A 110 15.65 1.95 -1.53
N PHE A 111 16.95 2.15 -1.77
CA PHE A 111 17.78 3.04 -0.95
C PHE A 111 17.40 4.53 -1.04
N MET A 112 16.60 4.92 -2.02
CA MET A 112 16.07 6.27 -2.20
C MET A 112 14.75 6.50 -1.45
N PHE A 113 14.26 5.49 -0.75
CA PHE A 113 13.02 5.51 0.00
C PHE A 113 13.24 5.07 1.44
N ASP A 114 12.42 5.60 2.33
CA ASP A 114 12.30 5.11 3.70
C ASP A 114 11.04 4.27 3.84
N ARG A 115 11.16 3.09 4.43
CA ARG A 115 10.00 2.26 4.72
C ARG A 115 9.42 2.66 6.07
N LYS A 116 8.23 3.26 6.06
CA LYS A 116 7.56 3.83 7.23
C LYS A 116 6.14 3.31 7.37
N GLY A 117 5.66 3.24 8.62
CA GLY A 117 4.22 3.17 8.87
C GLY A 117 3.62 4.55 8.69
N VAL A 118 2.54 4.65 7.91
CA VAL A 118 1.76 5.88 7.69
C VAL A 118 0.35 5.63 8.18
N ILE A 119 -0.09 6.42 9.15
CA ILE A 119 -1.43 6.34 9.73
C ILE A 119 -2.11 7.68 9.50
N VAL A 120 -3.19 7.67 8.70
CA VAL A 120 -4.00 8.86 8.42
C VAL A 120 -5.23 8.82 9.31
N GLY A 121 -5.41 9.85 10.11
CA GLY A 121 -6.56 10.03 10.97
C GLY A 121 -7.41 11.22 10.57
N GLU A 122 -8.71 11.16 10.87
CA GLU A 122 -9.66 12.25 10.64
C GLU A 122 -9.61 13.26 11.79
N ARG A 123 -9.61 14.54 11.47
CA ARG A 123 -9.78 15.62 12.44
C ARG A 123 -11.27 15.89 12.67
N ASP A 124 -11.88 15.08 13.51
CA ASP A 124 -13.31 15.19 13.85
C ASP A 124 -13.62 16.22 14.95
N GLY A 125 -12.63 16.98 15.37
CA GLY A 125 -12.73 18.03 16.40
C GLY A 125 -12.78 17.51 17.84
N LYS A 126 -12.66 16.22 18.09
CA LYS A 126 -12.63 15.64 19.44
C LYS A 126 -11.29 15.90 20.15
N LEU A 127 -10.20 15.85 19.38
CA LEU A 127 -8.85 16.12 19.86
C LEU A 127 -8.32 17.41 19.23
N SER A 128 -7.65 18.22 20.02
CA SER A 128 -6.90 19.37 19.50
C SER A 128 -5.62 18.88 18.80
N GLU A 129 -5.02 19.73 17.99
CA GLU A 129 -3.75 19.45 17.32
C GLU A 129 -2.65 19.05 18.33
N GLU A 130 -2.55 19.76 19.44
CA GLU A 130 -1.60 19.46 20.52
C GLU A 130 -1.86 18.08 21.15
N GLN A 131 -3.13 17.72 21.37
CA GLN A 131 -3.50 16.40 21.89
C GLN A 131 -3.22 15.27 20.91
N ILE A 132 -3.42 15.48 19.59
CA ILE A 132 -3.07 14.51 18.55
C ILE A 132 -1.57 14.25 18.57
N PHE A 133 -0.79 15.34 18.63
CA PHE A 133 0.67 15.28 18.69
C PHE A 133 1.14 14.52 19.93
N ASP A 134 0.65 14.88 21.10
CA ASP A 134 1.01 14.24 22.37
C ASP A 134 0.70 12.74 22.36
N VAL A 135 -0.51 12.36 21.94
CA VAL A 135 -0.93 10.94 21.86
C VAL A 135 -0.05 10.16 20.89
N ALA A 136 0.28 10.73 19.74
CA ALA A 136 1.09 10.06 18.73
C ALA A 136 2.55 9.89 19.21
N VAL A 137 3.14 10.93 19.78
CA VAL A 137 4.53 10.90 20.28
C VAL A 137 4.65 9.96 21.49
N GLU A 138 3.70 10.01 22.44
CA GLU A 138 3.68 9.08 23.58
C GLU A 138 3.53 7.61 23.13
N ALA A 139 2.84 7.38 22.01
CA ALA A 139 2.70 6.07 21.41
C ALA A 139 3.96 5.57 20.66
N GLY A 140 4.95 6.44 20.45
CA GLY A 140 6.20 6.10 19.76
C GLY A 140 6.24 6.49 18.29
N ALA A 141 5.43 7.47 17.85
CA ALA A 141 5.52 8.01 16.50
C ALA A 141 6.85 8.74 16.27
N ASP A 142 7.39 8.62 15.05
CA ASP A 142 8.59 9.34 14.62
C ASP A 142 8.28 10.81 14.29
N ASP A 143 7.13 11.05 13.66
CA ASP A 143 6.68 12.38 13.22
C ASP A 143 5.16 12.44 13.08
N VAL A 144 4.62 13.65 13.10
CA VAL A 144 3.19 13.95 12.96
C VAL A 144 2.99 15.19 12.11
N THR A 145 2.21 15.08 11.05
CA THR A 145 1.79 16.23 10.23
C THR A 145 0.29 16.45 10.41
N VAL A 146 -0.12 17.68 10.70
CA VAL A 146 -1.53 18.05 10.92
C VAL A 146 -1.99 19.00 9.83
N GLU A 147 -3.06 18.64 9.12
CA GLU A 147 -3.72 19.44 8.10
C GLU A 147 -5.11 19.89 8.59
N GLU A 148 -5.90 20.53 7.72
CA GLU A 148 -7.22 21.06 8.12
C GLU A 148 -8.22 19.95 8.50
N GLU A 149 -8.30 18.89 7.69
CA GLU A 149 -9.29 17.82 7.83
C GLU A 149 -8.71 16.48 8.30
N ILE A 150 -7.41 16.29 8.13
CA ILE A 150 -6.70 15.05 8.44
C ILE A 150 -5.41 15.33 9.22
N PHE A 151 -4.84 14.28 9.76
CA PHE A 151 -3.47 14.28 10.24
C PHE A 151 -2.79 12.95 9.85
N GLU A 152 -1.49 13.00 9.69
CA GLU A 152 -0.67 11.86 9.34
C GLU A 152 0.35 11.59 10.43
N VAL A 153 0.44 10.34 10.84
CA VAL A 153 1.40 9.87 11.85
C VAL A 153 2.37 8.91 11.18
N TYR A 154 3.65 9.22 11.28
CA TYR A 154 4.74 8.43 10.72
C TYR A 154 5.43 7.63 11.82
N THR A 155 5.68 6.35 11.55
CA THR A 155 6.29 5.43 12.51
C THR A 155 7.38 4.59 11.87
N SER A 156 8.22 3.98 12.69
CA SER A 156 8.98 2.83 12.24
C SER A 156 8.05 1.68 11.87
N VAL A 157 8.50 0.75 11.03
CA VAL A 157 7.73 -0.47 10.70
C VAL A 157 7.46 -1.31 11.96
N GLY A 158 8.40 -1.30 12.92
CA GLY A 158 8.29 -2.06 14.17
C GLY A 158 7.21 -1.54 15.10
N ASP A 159 7.11 -0.22 15.22
CA ASP A 159 6.20 0.45 16.17
C ASP A 159 4.81 0.71 15.57
N PHE A 160 4.65 0.49 14.27
CA PHE A 160 3.42 0.78 13.52
C PHE A 160 2.14 0.26 14.18
N ASN A 161 2.12 -1.01 14.58
CA ASN A 161 0.92 -1.61 15.17
C ASN A 161 0.64 -1.06 16.58
N GLU A 162 1.67 -0.76 17.36
CA GLU A 162 1.55 -0.21 18.70
C GLU A 162 0.98 1.20 18.64
N VAL A 163 1.55 2.06 17.79
CA VAL A 163 1.09 3.43 17.56
C VAL A 163 -0.36 3.44 17.06
N LYS A 164 -0.67 2.62 16.05
CA LYS A 164 -2.04 2.48 15.53
C LYS A 164 -3.04 2.12 16.61
N ASN A 165 -2.72 1.11 17.44
CA ASN A 165 -3.61 0.67 18.52
C ASN A 165 -3.81 1.75 19.58
N ASN A 166 -2.75 2.46 19.96
CA ASN A 166 -2.82 3.56 20.91
C ASN A 166 -3.70 4.71 20.40
N LEU A 167 -3.58 5.08 19.13
CA LEU A 167 -4.43 6.10 18.51
C LEU A 167 -5.91 5.69 18.56
N VAL A 168 -6.23 4.46 18.21
CA VAL A 168 -7.61 3.92 18.28
C VAL A 168 -8.14 3.93 19.72
N GLN A 169 -7.34 3.54 20.70
CA GLN A 169 -7.73 3.55 22.13
C GLN A 169 -8.01 4.97 22.64
N ASN A 170 -7.34 5.98 22.09
CA ASN A 170 -7.59 7.38 22.39
C ASN A 170 -8.73 8.01 21.57
N GLY A 171 -9.48 7.20 20.85
CA GLY A 171 -10.70 7.60 20.16
C GLY A 171 -10.45 8.25 18.79
N VAL A 172 -9.26 8.09 18.23
CA VAL A 172 -8.94 8.56 16.87
C VAL A 172 -9.68 7.71 15.84
N ASN A 173 -10.33 8.38 14.90
CA ASN A 173 -10.91 7.74 13.72
C ASN A 173 -9.84 7.60 12.64
N ILE A 174 -9.35 6.40 12.42
CA ILE A 174 -8.32 6.11 11.41
C ILE A 174 -8.98 5.92 10.04
N ILE A 175 -8.58 6.72 9.06
CA ILE A 175 -8.99 6.63 7.67
C ILE A 175 -8.19 5.54 6.95
N SER A 176 -6.86 5.54 7.12
CA SER A 176 -5.96 4.51 6.57
C SER A 176 -4.76 4.28 7.48
N ALA A 177 -4.20 3.09 7.43
CA ALA A 177 -2.99 2.74 8.15
C ALA A 177 -2.24 1.65 7.37
N GLU A 178 -1.12 2.01 6.77
CA GLU A 178 -0.33 1.12 5.92
C GLU A 178 1.17 1.35 6.11
N VAL A 179 1.97 0.35 5.73
CA VAL A 179 3.42 0.50 5.66
C VAL A 179 3.77 0.83 4.22
N GLU A 180 4.39 1.98 4.01
CA GLU A 180 4.66 2.55 2.69
C GLU A 180 6.15 2.82 2.47
N TRP A 181 6.52 3.01 1.21
CA TRP A 181 7.83 3.47 0.80
C TRP A 181 7.75 4.98 0.51
N LEU A 182 8.31 5.79 1.40
CA LEU A 182 8.32 7.25 1.28
C LEU A 182 9.61 7.71 0.60
N PRO A 183 9.54 8.48 -0.50
CA PRO A 183 10.75 8.96 -1.18
C PRO A 183 11.48 9.99 -0.32
N GLN A 184 12.81 9.87 -0.23
CA GLN A 184 13.67 10.83 0.46
C GLN A 184 13.85 12.13 -0.34
N THR A 185 13.75 12.05 -1.65
CA THR A 185 13.86 13.18 -2.57
C THR A 185 12.91 13.02 -3.73
N MET A 186 12.28 14.12 -4.15
CA MET A 186 11.36 14.14 -5.29
C MET A 186 12.09 14.53 -6.57
N VAL A 187 11.57 14.06 -7.70
CA VAL A 187 12.02 14.36 -9.05
C VAL A 187 10.90 15.07 -9.81
N THR A 188 11.22 16.23 -10.40
CA THR A 188 10.30 16.95 -11.26
C THR A 188 10.52 16.53 -12.71
N LEU A 189 9.46 16.11 -13.39
CA LEU A 189 9.46 15.74 -14.80
C LEU A 189 8.91 16.89 -15.66
N ASN A 190 9.34 16.97 -16.92
CA ASN A 190 8.69 17.87 -17.87
C ASN A 190 7.35 17.29 -18.37
N ASP A 191 6.54 18.12 -19.07
CA ASP A 191 5.18 17.73 -19.48
C ASP A 191 5.13 16.45 -20.33
N GLU A 192 6.06 16.28 -21.28
CA GLU A 192 6.12 15.06 -22.09
C GLU A 192 6.45 13.82 -21.27
N GLN A 193 7.35 13.95 -20.31
CA GLN A 193 7.72 12.89 -19.38
C GLN A 193 6.58 12.57 -18.42
N LEU A 194 5.88 13.60 -17.92
CA LEU A 194 4.72 13.42 -17.03
C LEU A 194 3.62 12.60 -17.72
N VAL A 195 3.29 12.90 -18.97
CA VAL A 195 2.28 12.12 -19.73
C VAL A 195 2.69 10.65 -19.84
N LYS A 196 3.95 10.35 -20.15
CA LYS A 196 4.44 8.97 -20.22
C LYS A 196 4.46 8.29 -18.85
N PHE A 197 4.82 9.04 -17.80
CA PHE A 197 4.87 8.52 -16.44
C PHE A 197 3.46 8.18 -15.93
N ARG A 198 2.48 9.09 -16.08
CA ARG A 198 1.07 8.83 -15.76
C ARG A 198 0.53 7.60 -16.47
N LYS A 199 0.83 7.47 -17.77
CA LYS A 199 0.44 6.30 -18.55
C LYS A 199 1.08 4.99 -18.03
N MET A 200 2.30 5.05 -17.52
CA MET A 200 2.93 3.90 -16.87
C MET A 200 2.20 3.53 -15.57
N LEU A 201 1.81 4.53 -14.76
CA LEU A 201 1.02 4.31 -13.55
C LEU A 201 -0.33 3.67 -13.89
N ASP A 202 -1.03 4.16 -14.92
CA ASP A 202 -2.29 3.57 -15.41
C ASP A 202 -2.11 2.09 -15.80
N MET A 203 -1.01 1.76 -16.49
CA MET A 203 -0.71 0.37 -16.87
C MET A 203 -0.46 -0.52 -15.65
N PHE A 204 0.21 -0.02 -14.62
CA PHE A 204 0.34 -0.73 -13.35
C PHE A 204 -1.01 -0.85 -12.64
N ASP A 205 -1.80 0.21 -12.71
CA ASP A 205 -3.13 0.24 -12.10
C ASP A 205 -4.10 -0.76 -12.73
N ASP A 206 -4.02 -0.99 -14.03
CA ASP A 206 -4.81 -1.97 -14.77
C ASP A 206 -4.33 -3.42 -14.57
N PHE A 207 -3.15 -3.64 -13.99
CA PHE A 207 -2.60 -4.98 -13.83
C PHE A 207 -2.94 -5.59 -12.47
N ASP A 208 -3.76 -6.63 -12.46
CA ASP A 208 -4.31 -7.26 -11.26
C ASP A 208 -3.26 -7.78 -10.27
N ASP A 209 -2.04 -8.10 -10.73
CA ASP A 209 -0.98 -8.59 -9.84
C ASP A 209 -0.35 -7.47 -9.02
N VAL A 210 -0.47 -6.20 -9.45
CA VAL A 210 0.05 -5.03 -8.74
C VAL A 210 -0.85 -4.69 -7.55
N GLN A 211 -0.23 -4.52 -6.38
CA GLN A 211 -0.90 -4.10 -5.15
C GLN A 211 -0.68 -2.61 -4.89
N ASN A 212 0.59 -2.19 -4.91
CA ASN A 212 1.00 -0.82 -4.65
C ASN A 212 2.11 -0.41 -5.62
N VAL A 213 2.12 0.88 -5.96
CA VAL A 213 3.19 1.52 -6.71
C VAL A 213 3.67 2.73 -5.92
N TYR A 214 4.98 2.79 -5.66
CA TYR A 214 5.62 3.93 -5.00
C TYR A 214 6.63 4.54 -5.94
N HIS A 215 6.73 5.86 -5.93
CA HIS A 215 7.63 6.59 -6.80
C HIS A 215 8.08 7.90 -6.16
N ASN A 216 9.13 8.49 -6.71
CA ASN A 216 9.66 9.78 -6.26
C ASN A 216 9.37 10.93 -7.23
N VAL A 217 8.36 10.79 -8.09
CA VAL A 217 7.96 11.86 -9.00
C VAL A 217 6.99 12.81 -8.30
N ASP A 218 7.28 14.10 -8.37
CA ASP A 218 6.35 15.16 -7.97
C ASP A 218 5.28 15.27 -9.07
N LEU A 219 4.09 14.73 -8.76
CA LEU A 219 2.94 14.76 -9.67
C LEU A 219 2.10 15.98 -9.35
N PRO A 220 2.01 16.96 -10.26
CA PRO A 220 1.07 18.06 -10.10
C PRO A 220 -0.36 17.52 -10.07
N GLU A 221 -1.20 18.14 -9.24
CA GLU A 221 -2.64 17.85 -9.24
C GLU A 221 -3.22 18.07 -10.64
N GLU A 222 -4.12 17.19 -11.07
CA GLU A 222 -4.86 17.41 -12.30
C GLU A 222 -5.84 18.55 -12.04
N GLU A 223 -5.67 19.67 -12.76
CA GLU A 223 -6.71 20.69 -12.81
C GLU A 223 -7.94 20.10 -13.53
N ASP A 224 -9.05 19.97 -12.78
CA ASP A 224 -10.36 19.53 -13.28
C ASP A 224 -10.95 20.50 -14.35
#